data_676aecfadee0e49849e509babf13f5da
#
_entry.id   676aecfadee0e49849e509babf13f5da
#
_cell.length_a   1.000
_cell.length_b   1.000
_cell.length_c   1.000
_cell.angle_alpha   90.00
_cell.angle_beta   90.00
_cell.angle_gamma   90.00
#
_symmetry.space_group_name_H-M   'P 1'
#
loop_
_entity.id
_entity.type
_entity.pdbx_description
1 polymer ?
#
loop_
_entity_poly.entity_id
_entity_poly.type
_entity_poly.pdbx_seq_one_letter_code
_entity_poly.pdbx_strand_id
1 'polypeptide(L)'
;MAYQISATKLQTYHRCPQAYQFRYELGLKTNAFFGSAALGTALHQTLAQAYRDWHYQEPLPQMNWLLDCWGQHTDSLSPAQAEDGKQILEIYYQNFIASEVAIHKPLAVEGKIQASLQVANLEFAIAGRYDRLDYLDNGLELIDYKSTKEIKLPKEDEIDLQIGLYYLALEQRYRQSLRKLSLIYLRTGEKVSFDATPEHKQLVETVIGKIAWQLRTDCDWEPQPGEQCVSEA
;
A
#
# COMPACT_ATOMS: atom_id res chain seq x y z
N MET A 1 4.08 22.73 -14.07
CA MET A 1 3.21 21.68 -13.52
C MET A 1 4.08 20.60 -12.92
N ALA A 2 3.83 20.19 -11.68
CA ALA A 2 4.54 19.08 -11.05
C ALA A 2 4.17 17.75 -11.72
N TYR A 3 5.16 16.91 -11.99
CA TYR A 3 4.94 15.58 -12.57
C TYR A 3 4.54 14.58 -11.48
N GLN A 4 3.39 13.95 -11.64
CA GLN A 4 2.86 13.03 -10.63
C GLN A 4 3.53 11.66 -10.69
N ILE A 5 4.17 11.26 -9.60
CA ILE A 5 4.81 9.95 -9.42
C ILE A 5 4.18 9.18 -8.25
N SER A 6 4.29 7.86 -8.31
CA SER A 6 3.95 6.96 -7.21
C SER A 6 4.92 5.79 -7.19
N ALA A 7 4.97 5.04 -6.09
CA ALA A 7 5.81 3.84 -6.00
C ALA A 7 5.53 2.89 -7.18
N THR A 8 4.25 2.59 -7.43
CA THR A 8 3.84 1.72 -8.55
C THR A 8 4.29 2.25 -9.91
N LYS A 9 4.16 3.56 -10.16
CA LYS A 9 4.60 4.17 -11.42
C LYS A 9 6.11 4.02 -11.61
N LEU A 10 6.90 4.33 -10.56
CA LEU A 10 8.35 4.22 -10.62
C LEU A 10 8.81 2.77 -10.79
N GLN A 11 8.21 1.84 -10.05
CA GLN A 11 8.49 0.41 -10.17
C GLN A 11 8.15 -0.11 -11.58
N THR A 12 7.01 0.31 -12.16
CA THR A 12 6.63 -0.08 -13.52
C THR A 12 7.65 0.43 -14.53
N TYR A 13 8.05 1.69 -14.42
CA TYR A 13 9.05 2.28 -15.31
C TYR A 13 10.42 1.59 -15.17
N HIS A 14 10.88 1.39 -13.93
CA HIS A 14 12.15 0.72 -13.66
C HIS A 14 12.19 -0.70 -14.21
N ARG A 15 11.07 -1.40 -14.14
CA ARG A 15 10.90 -2.76 -14.64
C ARG A 15 10.86 -2.83 -16.17
N CYS A 16 10.10 -1.94 -16.79
CA CYS A 16 9.96 -1.86 -18.26
C CYS A 16 9.39 -0.48 -18.66
N PRO A 17 10.22 0.41 -19.27
CA PRO A 17 9.75 1.71 -19.74
C PRO A 17 8.56 1.61 -20.70
N GLN A 18 8.55 0.65 -21.60
CA GLN A 18 7.44 0.46 -22.55
C GLN A 18 6.12 0.08 -21.85
N ALA A 19 6.17 -0.79 -20.84
CA ALA A 19 4.98 -1.14 -20.05
C ALA A 19 4.42 0.08 -19.31
N TYR A 20 5.31 0.95 -18.81
CA TYR A 20 4.91 2.23 -18.24
C TYR A 20 4.23 3.12 -19.26
N GLN A 21 4.81 3.28 -20.45
CA GLN A 21 4.25 4.07 -21.53
C GLN A 21 2.82 3.61 -21.86
N PHE A 22 2.63 2.31 -22.11
CA PHE A 22 1.32 1.76 -22.44
C PHE A 22 0.29 2.04 -21.34
N ARG A 23 0.66 1.84 -20.10
CA ARG A 23 -0.28 1.92 -18.97
C ARG A 23 -0.59 3.36 -18.55
N TYR A 24 0.41 4.23 -18.49
CA TYR A 24 0.29 5.55 -17.87
C TYR A 24 0.33 6.73 -18.84
N GLU A 25 0.99 6.61 -19.97
CA GLU A 25 1.02 7.65 -20.98
C GLU A 25 -0.09 7.45 -22.02
N LEU A 26 -0.27 6.22 -22.52
CA LEU A 26 -1.30 5.89 -23.50
C LEU A 26 -2.64 5.45 -22.88
N GLY A 27 -2.66 5.18 -21.58
CA GLY A 27 -3.88 4.81 -20.85
C GLY A 27 -4.48 3.46 -21.25
N LEU A 28 -3.67 2.56 -21.82
CA LEU A 28 -4.11 1.22 -22.22
C LEU A 28 -4.41 0.40 -20.96
N LYS A 29 -5.66 -0.02 -20.81
CA LYS A 29 -6.08 -0.85 -19.69
C LYS A 29 -5.82 -2.32 -20.04
N THR A 30 -5.01 -2.99 -19.24
CA THR A 30 -5.00 -4.47 -19.23
C THR A 30 -6.32 -4.96 -18.66
N ASN A 31 -6.91 -6.00 -19.26
CA ASN A 31 -8.12 -6.66 -18.72
C ASN A 31 -7.75 -7.46 -17.46
N ALA A 32 -7.52 -6.77 -16.34
CA ALA A 32 -7.35 -7.43 -15.07
C ALA A 32 -8.67 -8.08 -14.64
N PHE A 33 -8.61 -9.30 -14.15
CA PHE A 33 -9.74 -10.07 -13.63
C PHE A 33 -10.41 -9.30 -12.48
N PHE A 34 -11.55 -8.66 -12.74
CA PHE A 34 -12.24 -7.77 -11.80
C PHE A 34 -12.71 -8.46 -10.49
N GLY A 35 -12.84 -9.79 -10.47
CA GLY A 35 -13.40 -10.50 -9.31
C GLY A 35 -12.54 -10.48 -8.05
N SER A 36 -11.21 -10.57 -8.16
CA SER A 36 -10.31 -10.52 -6.99
C SER A 36 -10.15 -9.10 -6.43
N ALA A 37 -10.29 -8.08 -7.28
CA ALA A 37 -10.18 -6.69 -6.90
C ALA A 37 -11.36 -6.24 -6.02
N ALA A 38 -12.59 -6.71 -6.29
CA ALA A 38 -13.77 -6.35 -5.50
C ALA A 38 -13.66 -6.84 -4.05
N LEU A 39 -13.28 -8.11 -3.85
CA LEU A 39 -13.09 -8.68 -2.52
C LEU A 39 -11.98 -7.95 -1.74
N GLY A 40 -10.83 -7.68 -2.39
CA GLY A 40 -9.75 -6.91 -1.78
C GLY A 40 -10.21 -5.53 -1.32
N THR A 41 -10.92 -4.81 -2.19
CA THR A 41 -11.47 -3.49 -1.86
C THR A 41 -12.43 -3.55 -0.67
N ALA A 42 -13.34 -4.52 -0.64
CA ALA A 42 -14.29 -4.69 0.45
C ALA A 42 -13.59 -4.98 1.79
N LEU A 43 -12.55 -5.83 1.79
CA LEU A 43 -11.74 -6.13 2.98
C LEU A 43 -11.02 -4.88 3.52
N HIS A 44 -10.38 -4.10 2.65
CA HIS A 44 -9.69 -2.86 3.04
C HIS A 44 -10.69 -1.84 3.61
N GLN A 45 -11.85 -1.64 2.96
CA GLN A 45 -12.89 -0.74 3.45
C GLN A 45 -13.45 -1.17 4.81
N THR A 46 -13.66 -2.48 5.01
CA THR A 46 -14.10 -3.03 6.28
C THR A 46 -13.12 -2.75 7.40
N LEU A 47 -11.83 -3.06 7.19
CA LEU A 47 -10.80 -2.81 8.19
C LEU A 47 -10.63 -1.32 8.47
N ALA A 48 -10.69 -0.48 7.44
CA ALA A 48 -10.65 0.96 7.61
C ALA A 48 -11.81 1.48 8.44
N GLN A 49 -13.02 1.00 8.19
CA GLN A 49 -14.21 1.34 8.97
C GLN A 49 -14.09 0.83 10.40
N ALA A 50 -13.71 -0.43 10.59
CA ALA A 50 -13.59 -1.03 11.91
C ALA A 50 -12.66 -0.24 12.83
N TYR A 51 -11.49 0.19 12.32
CA TYR A 51 -10.56 1.02 13.09
C TYR A 51 -10.97 2.48 13.20
N ARG A 52 -11.67 3.06 12.23
CA ARG A 52 -12.13 4.46 12.28
C ARG A 52 -13.23 4.66 13.29
N ASP A 53 -14.20 3.76 13.29
CA ASP A 53 -15.50 3.94 13.96
C ASP A 53 -15.54 3.24 15.32
N TRP A 54 -14.53 2.44 15.69
CA TRP A 54 -14.41 1.87 17.03
C TRP A 54 -14.27 2.99 18.06
N HIS A 55 -14.97 2.89 19.17
CA HIS A 55 -15.05 3.96 20.18
C HIS A 55 -13.83 4.01 21.13
N TYR A 56 -12.99 2.97 21.17
CA TYR A 56 -11.78 2.86 22.03
C TYR A 56 -12.04 3.04 23.55
N GLN A 57 -13.26 2.87 24.01
CA GLN A 57 -13.61 2.86 25.43
C GLN A 57 -13.39 1.48 26.08
N GLU A 58 -13.51 0.44 25.27
CA GLU A 58 -13.14 -0.94 25.61
C GLU A 58 -11.82 -1.28 24.92
N PRO A 59 -11.01 -2.17 25.54
CA PRO A 59 -9.69 -2.48 25.00
C PRO A 59 -9.75 -3.17 23.64
N LEU A 60 -10.73 -4.04 23.42
CA LEU A 60 -10.87 -4.83 22.18
C LEU A 60 -12.32 -4.83 21.69
N PRO A 61 -12.55 -4.64 20.37
CA PRO A 61 -13.84 -4.94 19.77
C PRO A 61 -14.10 -6.45 19.78
N GLN A 62 -15.36 -6.83 19.84
CA GLN A 62 -15.76 -8.22 19.60
C GLN A 62 -15.79 -8.52 18.11
N MET A 63 -15.72 -9.80 17.75
CA MET A 63 -15.80 -10.25 16.34
C MET A 63 -17.05 -9.72 15.63
N ASN A 64 -18.19 -9.63 16.32
CA ASN A 64 -19.42 -9.09 15.76
C ASN A 64 -19.27 -7.66 15.23
N TRP A 65 -18.48 -6.81 15.90
CA TRP A 65 -18.18 -5.48 15.40
C TRP A 65 -17.53 -5.51 14.01
N LEU A 66 -16.56 -6.39 13.81
CA LEU A 66 -15.89 -6.54 12.52
C LEU A 66 -16.83 -7.09 11.45
N LEU A 67 -17.73 -8.03 11.82
CA LEU A 67 -18.73 -8.58 10.91
C LEU A 67 -19.83 -7.56 10.56
N ASP A 68 -20.20 -6.69 11.49
CA ASP A 68 -21.17 -5.59 11.22
C ASP A 68 -20.57 -4.58 10.22
N CYS A 69 -19.28 -4.26 10.36
CA CYS A 69 -18.57 -3.46 9.36
C CYS A 69 -18.51 -4.19 8.01
N TRP A 70 -18.22 -5.49 8.00
CA TRP A 70 -18.17 -6.31 6.78
C TRP A 70 -19.51 -6.27 6.01
N GLY A 71 -20.62 -6.43 6.71
CA GLY A 71 -21.96 -6.42 6.10
C GLY A 71 -22.25 -5.17 5.28
N GLN A 72 -21.57 -4.06 5.55
CA GLN A 72 -21.76 -2.78 4.83
C GLN A 72 -20.96 -2.68 3.52
N HIS A 73 -20.08 -3.64 3.24
CA HIS A 73 -19.18 -3.61 2.06
C HIS A 73 -19.35 -4.82 1.14
N THR A 74 -20.41 -5.62 1.31
CA THR A 74 -20.61 -6.88 0.57
C THR A 74 -21.50 -6.75 -0.66
N ASP A 75 -22.15 -5.64 -0.91
CA ASP A 75 -23.19 -5.46 -1.96
C ASP A 75 -22.68 -5.80 -3.38
N SER A 76 -21.40 -5.59 -3.66
CA SER A 76 -20.79 -5.87 -4.96
C SER A 76 -20.19 -7.28 -5.07
N LEU A 77 -20.31 -8.10 -4.02
CA LEU A 77 -19.69 -9.43 -3.95
C LEU A 77 -20.68 -10.53 -4.27
N SER A 78 -20.19 -11.62 -4.86
CA SER A 78 -20.98 -12.86 -4.92
C SER A 78 -21.09 -13.49 -3.52
N PRO A 79 -22.11 -14.35 -3.28
CA PRO A 79 -22.24 -15.02 -1.98
C PRO A 79 -20.98 -15.81 -1.58
N ALA A 80 -20.29 -16.43 -2.53
CA ALA A 80 -19.05 -17.14 -2.28
C ALA A 80 -17.90 -16.20 -1.87
N GLN A 81 -17.80 -15.02 -2.48
CA GLN A 81 -16.82 -13.99 -2.10
C GLN A 81 -17.13 -13.39 -0.73
N ALA A 82 -18.42 -13.19 -0.42
CA ALA A 82 -18.81 -12.67 0.88
C ALA A 82 -18.46 -13.65 2.02
N GLU A 83 -18.65 -14.95 1.79
CA GLU A 83 -18.26 -15.98 2.76
C GLU A 83 -16.72 -16.12 2.88
N ASP A 84 -16.00 -16.11 1.75
CA ASP A 84 -14.52 -16.10 1.74
C ASP A 84 -13.97 -14.90 2.52
N GLY A 85 -14.53 -13.71 2.29
CA GLY A 85 -14.14 -12.49 3.01
C GLY A 85 -14.38 -12.56 4.51
N LYS A 86 -15.49 -13.17 4.93
CA LYS A 86 -15.79 -13.40 6.35
C LYS A 86 -14.72 -14.29 7.00
N GLN A 87 -14.35 -15.40 6.36
CA GLN A 87 -13.29 -16.29 6.85
C GLN A 87 -11.93 -15.56 6.97
N ILE A 88 -11.60 -14.73 5.98
CA ILE A 88 -10.39 -13.90 6.02
C ILE A 88 -10.42 -12.95 7.21
N LEU A 89 -11.55 -12.31 7.49
CA LEU A 89 -11.69 -11.40 8.63
C LEU A 89 -11.65 -12.12 9.97
N GLU A 90 -12.11 -13.38 10.03
CA GLU A 90 -11.95 -14.23 11.22
C GLU A 90 -10.47 -14.52 11.50
N ILE A 91 -9.69 -14.85 10.47
CA ILE A 91 -8.23 -15.03 10.58
C ILE A 91 -7.57 -13.73 11.08
N TYR A 92 -7.94 -12.60 10.47
CA TYR A 92 -7.41 -11.29 10.87
C TYR A 92 -7.75 -10.98 12.33
N TYR A 93 -8.99 -11.19 12.75
CA TYR A 93 -9.44 -10.95 14.10
C TYR A 93 -8.65 -11.74 15.14
N GLN A 94 -8.46 -13.04 14.91
CA GLN A 94 -7.73 -13.92 15.82
C GLN A 94 -6.26 -13.53 15.96
N ASN A 95 -5.61 -13.13 14.86
CA ASN A 95 -4.18 -12.86 14.85
C ASN A 95 -3.81 -11.42 15.25
N PHE A 96 -4.70 -10.44 15.05
CA PHE A 96 -4.35 -9.02 15.19
C PHE A 96 -5.27 -8.20 16.09
N ILE A 97 -6.36 -8.80 16.57
CA ILE A 97 -7.26 -8.15 17.53
C ILE A 97 -7.36 -8.98 18.81
N ALA A 98 -7.85 -10.21 18.70
CA ALA A 98 -8.08 -11.04 19.89
C ALA A 98 -6.80 -11.47 20.61
N SER A 99 -5.66 -11.48 19.92
CA SER A 99 -4.34 -11.78 20.51
C SER A 99 -3.73 -10.60 21.27
N GLU A 100 -4.28 -9.40 21.13
CA GLU A 100 -3.77 -8.19 21.76
C GLU A 100 -4.40 -7.94 23.14
N VAL A 101 -3.74 -7.17 23.99
CA VAL A 101 -4.30 -6.70 25.26
C VAL A 101 -5.29 -5.55 25.02
N ALA A 102 -4.96 -4.68 24.08
CA ALA A 102 -5.80 -3.58 23.63
C ALA A 102 -5.38 -3.14 22.22
N ILE A 103 -6.34 -2.70 21.42
CA ILE A 103 -6.02 -2.01 20.17
C ILE A 103 -6.01 -0.50 20.40
N HIS A 104 -5.09 0.17 19.75
CA HIS A 104 -4.96 1.63 19.81
C HIS A 104 -5.58 2.30 18.59
N LYS A 105 -6.09 3.52 18.82
CA LYS A 105 -6.60 4.32 17.72
C LYS A 105 -5.47 4.67 16.75
N PRO A 106 -5.58 4.30 15.46
CA PRO A 106 -4.57 4.66 14.48
C PRO A 106 -4.51 6.18 14.29
N LEU A 107 -3.36 6.68 13.87
CA LEU A 107 -3.22 8.07 13.44
C LEU A 107 -4.13 8.36 12.24
N ALA A 108 -4.21 7.42 11.30
CA ALA A 108 -5.08 7.53 10.15
C ALA A 108 -5.36 6.16 9.50
N VAL A 109 -6.49 6.04 8.81
CA VAL A 109 -6.87 4.90 7.96
C VAL A 109 -7.23 5.40 6.56
N GLU A 110 -6.91 4.60 5.52
CA GLU A 110 -7.17 4.95 4.11
C GLU A 110 -6.68 6.36 3.74
N GLY A 111 -5.51 6.71 4.24
CA GLY A 111 -4.95 8.05 4.07
C GLY A 111 -4.27 8.24 2.72
N LYS A 112 -4.31 9.47 2.22
CA LYS A 112 -3.57 9.87 1.03
C LYS A 112 -2.17 10.31 1.44
N ILE A 113 -1.17 9.84 0.71
CA ILE A 113 0.19 10.34 0.77
C ILE A 113 0.36 11.38 -0.31
N GLN A 114 0.85 12.54 0.08
CA GLN A 114 1.22 13.61 -0.83
C GLN A 114 2.51 14.25 -0.32
N ALA A 115 3.49 14.36 -1.19
CA ALA A 115 4.74 15.04 -0.92
C ALA A 115 5.29 15.64 -2.20
N SER A 116 6.23 16.57 -2.08
CA SER A 116 6.97 17.11 -3.23
C SER A 116 8.42 16.68 -3.16
N LEU A 117 8.99 16.38 -4.32
CA LEU A 117 10.40 16.09 -4.51
C LEU A 117 10.93 17.02 -5.57
N GLN A 118 11.99 17.76 -5.24
CA GLN A 118 12.70 18.62 -6.18
C GLN A 118 13.92 17.88 -6.72
N VAL A 119 13.99 17.74 -8.04
CA VAL A 119 15.15 17.17 -8.72
C VAL A 119 15.63 18.14 -9.78
N ALA A 120 16.79 18.71 -9.58
CA ALA A 120 17.30 19.81 -10.40
C ALA A 120 16.24 20.93 -10.52
N ASN A 121 15.79 21.25 -11.73
CA ASN A 121 14.77 22.26 -11.97
C ASN A 121 13.35 21.70 -12.15
N LEU A 122 13.14 20.41 -11.85
CA LEU A 122 11.84 19.74 -11.98
C LEU A 122 11.23 19.46 -10.61
N GLU A 123 9.95 19.74 -10.51
CA GLU A 123 9.15 19.41 -9.33
C GLU A 123 8.32 18.15 -9.62
N PHE A 124 8.41 17.17 -8.73
CA PHE A 124 7.64 15.93 -8.76
C PHE A 124 6.68 15.91 -7.57
N ALA A 125 5.42 15.61 -7.84
CA ALA A 125 4.42 15.37 -6.82
C ALA A 125 4.32 13.86 -6.55
N ILE A 126 4.70 13.45 -5.34
CA ILE A 126 4.54 12.07 -4.88
C ILE A 126 3.09 11.90 -4.45
N ALA A 127 2.42 10.88 -4.99
CA ALA A 127 1.07 10.51 -4.61
C ALA A 127 0.98 9.02 -4.29
N GLY A 128 0.24 8.68 -3.24
CA GLY A 128 0.01 7.30 -2.81
C GLY A 128 -1.15 7.21 -1.83
N ARG A 129 -1.46 5.98 -1.44
CA ARG A 129 -2.42 5.68 -0.37
C ARG A 129 -1.78 4.66 0.56
N TYR A 130 -2.18 4.69 1.80
CA TYR A 130 -1.85 3.68 2.80
C TYR A 130 -3.14 3.23 3.47
N ASP A 131 -3.16 1.99 3.93
CA ASP A 131 -4.35 1.43 4.56
C ASP A 131 -4.49 1.88 6.00
N ARG A 132 -3.42 1.78 6.80
CA ARG A 132 -3.41 2.21 8.21
C ARG A 132 -2.06 2.78 8.61
N LEU A 133 -2.08 3.78 9.47
CA LEU A 133 -0.91 4.42 10.04
C LEU A 133 -1.06 4.46 11.56
N ASP A 134 -0.18 3.78 12.25
CA ASP A 134 -0.20 3.63 13.69
C ASP A 134 0.95 4.42 14.36
N TYR A 135 0.74 4.82 15.60
CA TYR A 135 1.80 5.37 16.43
C TYR A 135 2.67 4.23 16.99
N LEU A 136 3.98 4.47 17.00
CA LEU A 136 4.96 3.77 17.81
C LEU A 136 5.55 4.76 18.82
N ASP A 137 6.21 4.26 19.87
CA ASP A 137 6.85 5.11 20.87
C ASP A 137 7.87 6.09 20.28
N ASN A 138 8.50 5.72 19.16
CA ASN A 138 9.58 6.47 18.52
C ASN A 138 9.27 6.92 17.08
N GLY A 139 8.00 6.87 16.64
CA GLY A 139 7.61 7.28 15.29
C GLY A 139 6.33 6.63 14.80
N LEU A 140 6.31 6.24 13.53
CA LEU A 140 5.12 5.72 12.86
C LEU A 140 5.35 4.33 12.26
N GLU A 141 4.33 3.48 12.33
CA GLU A 141 4.22 2.23 11.55
C GLU A 141 3.17 2.42 10.45
N LEU A 142 3.57 2.19 9.22
CA LEU A 142 2.65 2.11 8.09
C LEU A 142 2.28 0.65 7.87
N ILE A 143 0.98 0.38 7.78
CA ILE A 143 0.44 -0.96 7.56
C ILE A 143 -0.26 -0.98 6.22
N ASP A 144 0.04 -2.01 5.42
CA ASP A 144 -0.53 -2.27 4.11
C ASP A 144 -1.10 -3.70 4.11
N TYR A 145 -2.38 -3.84 3.76
CA TYR A 145 -3.08 -5.12 3.73
C TYR A 145 -2.93 -5.81 2.37
N LYS A 146 -2.64 -7.10 2.40
CA LYS A 146 -2.51 -7.93 1.21
C LYS A 146 -3.58 -9.02 1.21
N SER A 147 -4.49 -8.98 0.22
CA SER A 147 -5.58 -9.95 0.07
C SER A 147 -5.23 -11.12 -0.86
N THR A 148 -3.99 -11.21 -1.36
CA THR A 148 -3.51 -12.27 -2.25
C THR A 148 -3.54 -13.64 -1.57
N LYS A 149 -3.72 -14.72 -2.38
CA LYS A 149 -3.72 -16.10 -1.87
C LYS A 149 -2.32 -16.57 -1.45
N GLU A 150 -1.31 -16.09 -2.12
CA GLU A 150 0.08 -16.45 -1.88
C GLU A 150 0.84 -15.27 -1.25
N ILE A 151 1.73 -15.60 -0.32
CA ILE A 151 2.65 -14.62 0.22
C ILE A 151 3.74 -14.39 -0.81
N LYS A 152 3.72 -13.23 -1.42
CA LYS A 152 4.78 -12.76 -2.32
C LYS A 152 5.51 -11.62 -1.63
N LEU A 153 6.68 -11.93 -1.10
CA LEU A 153 7.55 -10.89 -0.56
C LEU A 153 8.04 -10.00 -1.71
N PRO A 154 7.97 -8.67 -1.55
CA PRO A 154 8.57 -7.78 -2.53
C PRO A 154 10.09 -8.00 -2.58
N LYS A 155 10.70 -7.69 -3.72
CA LYS A 155 12.16 -7.67 -3.84
C LYS A 155 12.73 -6.55 -2.96
N GLU A 156 13.96 -6.69 -2.54
CA GLU A 156 14.62 -5.74 -1.64
C GLU A 156 14.60 -4.32 -2.22
N ASP A 157 14.97 -4.14 -3.47
CA ASP A 157 14.96 -2.87 -4.17
C ASP A 157 13.55 -2.26 -4.33
N GLU A 158 12.53 -3.10 -4.48
CA GLU A 158 11.13 -2.66 -4.58
C GLU A 158 10.60 -2.17 -3.24
N ILE A 159 10.90 -2.90 -2.16
CA ILE A 159 10.45 -2.53 -0.82
C ILE A 159 11.17 -1.30 -0.31
N ASP A 160 12.47 -1.19 -0.56
CA ASP A 160 13.27 -0.03 -0.17
C ASP A 160 12.78 1.24 -0.84
N LEU A 161 12.43 1.14 -2.13
CA LEU A 161 11.83 2.25 -2.88
C LEU A 161 10.49 2.68 -2.27
N GLN A 162 9.66 1.72 -1.89
CA GLN A 162 8.36 1.98 -1.27
C GLN A 162 8.52 2.59 0.12
N ILE A 163 9.38 2.02 0.96
CA ILE A 163 9.69 2.53 2.31
C ILE A 163 10.18 3.97 2.22
N GLY A 164 11.13 4.24 1.36
CA GLY A 164 11.70 5.56 1.24
C GLY A 164 10.72 6.62 0.75
N LEU A 165 9.82 6.28 -0.20
CA LEU A 165 8.73 7.18 -0.61
C LEU A 165 7.78 7.51 0.54
N TYR A 166 7.39 6.50 1.30
CA TYR A 166 6.53 6.71 2.46
C TYR A 166 7.24 7.48 3.56
N TYR A 167 8.52 7.18 3.81
CA TYR A 167 9.33 7.90 4.79
C TYR A 167 9.33 9.40 4.48
N LEU A 168 9.71 9.77 3.25
CA LEU A 168 9.76 11.16 2.81
C LEU A 168 8.39 11.85 2.94
N ALA A 169 7.34 11.17 2.48
CA ALA A 169 6.01 11.75 2.45
C ALA A 169 5.38 11.91 3.84
N LEU A 170 5.58 10.95 4.73
CA LEU A 170 5.05 11.01 6.09
C LEU A 170 5.81 12.02 6.96
N GLU A 171 7.13 12.13 6.78
CA GLU A 171 7.93 13.15 7.45
C GLU A 171 7.47 14.56 7.05
N GLN A 172 7.22 14.81 5.76
CA GLN A 172 6.71 16.10 5.30
C GLN A 172 5.32 16.41 5.86
N ARG A 173 4.44 15.41 5.92
CA ARG A 173 3.04 15.61 6.33
C ARG A 173 2.85 15.69 7.84
N TYR A 174 3.45 14.75 8.57
CA TYR A 174 3.21 14.58 10.01
C TYR A 174 4.35 15.07 10.89
N ARG A 175 5.48 15.43 10.30
CA ARG A 175 6.73 15.80 10.99
C ARG A 175 7.20 14.70 11.96
N GLN A 176 6.90 13.46 11.60
CA GLN A 176 7.30 12.25 12.33
C GLN A 176 7.94 11.26 11.36
N SER A 177 8.94 10.54 11.86
CA SER A 177 9.66 9.57 11.04
C SER A 177 8.89 8.27 10.93
N LEU A 178 8.83 7.71 9.73
CA LEU A 178 8.47 6.32 9.54
C LEU A 178 9.54 5.44 10.20
N ARG A 179 9.13 4.46 11.00
CA ARG A 179 10.01 3.49 11.64
C ARG A 179 9.82 2.10 11.09
N LYS A 180 8.61 1.81 10.62
CA LYS A 180 8.28 0.47 10.15
C LYS A 180 7.26 0.51 9.01
N LEU A 181 7.47 -0.32 8.00
CA LEU A 181 6.46 -0.70 7.04
C LEU A 181 6.09 -2.17 7.29
N SER A 182 4.80 -2.45 7.49
CA SER A 182 4.30 -3.80 7.74
C SER A 182 3.31 -4.21 6.67
N LEU A 183 3.53 -5.38 6.09
CA LEU A 183 2.61 -6.05 5.18
C LEU A 183 1.84 -7.10 5.99
N ILE A 184 0.50 -7.01 5.99
CA ILE A 184 -0.36 -8.00 6.63
C ILE A 184 -1.07 -8.80 5.55
N TYR A 185 -0.74 -10.08 5.46
CA TYR A 185 -1.36 -11.02 4.54
C TYR A 185 -2.64 -11.56 5.17
N LEU A 186 -3.78 -10.99 4.76
CA LEU A 186 -5.08 -11.21 5.41
C LEU A 186 -5.52 -12.67 5.39
N ARG A 187 -5.17 -13.42 4.33
CA ARG A 187 -5.58 -14.82 4.17
C ARG A 187 -4.81 -15.80 5.05
N THR A 188 -3.58 -15.49 5.36
CA THR A 188 -2.72 -16.36 6.17
C THR A 188 -2.59 -15.89 7.61
N GLY A 189 -2.94 -14.62 7.88
CA GLY A 189 -2.72 -14.01 9.17
C GLY A 189 -1.25 -13.73 9.47
N GLU A 190 -0.40 -13.67 8.45
CA GLU A 190 1.01 -13.36 8.62
C GLU A 190 1.28 -11.86 8.51
N LYS A 191 2.18 -11.38 9.37
CA LYS A 191 2.70 -10.01 9.33
C LYS A 191 4.20 -10.03 9.04
N VAL A 192 4.61 -9.35 7.97
CA VAL A 192 6.01 -9.15 7.62
C VAL A 192 6.33 -7.68 7.77
N SER A 193 7.37 -7.36 8.53
CA SER A 193 7.73 -5.97 8.83
C SER A 193 9.13 -5.65 8.35
N PHE A 194 9.30 -4.43 7.85
CA PHE A 194 10.55 -3.87 7.37
C PHE A 194 10.84 -2.59 8.14
N ASP A 195 12.07 -2.47 8.65
CA ASP A 195 12.48 -1.27 9.37
C ASP A 195 12.73 -0.13 8.36
N ALA A 196 12.23 1.05 8.70
CA ALA A 196 12.46 2.26 7.93
C ALA A 196 13.53 3.11 8.61
N THR A 197 14.60 3.40 7.88
CA THR A 197 15.75 4.16 8.38
C THR A 197 16.01 5.43 7.57
N PRO A 198 16.78 6.38 8.09
CA PRO A 198 17.16 7.59 7.34
C PRO A 198 17.90 7.29 6.02
N GLU A 199 18.59 6.15 5.94
CA GLU A 199 19.30 5.70 4.74
C GLU A 199 18.33 5.41 3.60
N HIS A 200 17.14 4.87 3.88
CA HIS A 200 16.08 4.68 2.90
C HIS A 200 15.61 6.01 2.31
N LYS A 201 15.55 7.07 3.12
CA LYS A 201 15.23 8.43 2.63
C LYS A 201 16.29 8.92 1.64
N GLN A 202 17.59 8.78 1.98
CA GLN A 202 18.68 9.20 1.11
C GLN A 202 18.73 8.37 -0.19
N LEU A 203 18.52 7.06 -0.07
CA LEU A 203 18.41 6.17 -1.23
C LEU A 203 17.31 6.68 -2.18
N VAL A 204 16.15 6.98 -1.63
CA VAL A 204 14.99 7.46 -2.38
C VAL A 204 15.26 8.81 -3.04
N GLU A 205 15.80 9.77 -2.33
CA GLU A 205 16.14 11.08 -2.91
C GLU A 205 17.09 10.92 -4.11
N THR A 206 18.02 9.97 -4.02
CA THR A 206 18.98 9.68 -5.10
C THR A 206 18.37 8.86 -6.23
N VAL A 207 17.75 7.73 -5.91
CA VAL A 207 17.24 6.76 -6.91
C VAL A 207 15.98 7.28 -7.57
N ILE A 208 15.03 7.81 -6.80
CA ILE A 208 13.81 8.40 -7.34
C ILE A 208 14.14 9.64 -8.17
N GLY A 209 15.07 10.46 -7.71
CA GLY A 209 15.53 11.59 -8.48
C GLY A 209 16.01 11.16 -9.87
N LYS A 210 16.83 10.13 -9.93
CA LYS A 210 17.33 9.57 -11.19
C LYS A 210 16.21 8.97 -12.05
N ILE A 211 15.39 8.10 -11.48
CA ILE A 211 14.28 7.44 -12.20
C ILE A 211 13.24 8.46 -12.65
N ALA A 212 12.88 9.40 -11.79
CA ALA A 212 11.91 10.43 -12.13
C ALA A 212 12.42 11.37 -13.23
N TRP A 213 13.73 11.68 -13.24
CA TRP A 213 14.37 12.41 -14.33
C TRP A 213 14.33 11.62 -15.63
N GLN A 214 14.75 10.34 -15.61
CA GLN A 214 14.72 9.46 -16.79
C GLN A 214 13.29 9.35 -17.34
N LEU A 215 12.30 9.07 -16.47
CA LEU A 215 10.90 9.00 -16.83
C LEU A 215 10.40 10.26 -17.56
N ARG A 216 10.86 11.44 -17.12
CA ARG A 216 10.43 12.73 -17.69
C ARG A 216 11.08 13.03 -19.04
N THR A 217 12.27 12.50 -19.29
CA THR A 217 13.09 12.78 -20.47
C THR A 217 13.13 11.63 -21.47
N ASP A 218 12.61 10.45 -21.09
CA ASP A 218 12.55 9.27 -21.97
C ASP A 218 11.62 9.52 -23.17
N CYS A 219 12.13 9.33 -24.35
CA CYS A 219 11.39 9.44 -25.60
C CYS A 219 11.31 8.11 -26.36
N ASP A 220 12.12 7.14 -25.98
CA ASP A 220 12.31 5.90 -26.73
C ASP A 220 11.50 4.73 -26.13
N TRP A 221 11.26 4.77 -24.83
CA TRP A 221 10.47 3.77 -24.10
C TRP A 221 10.89 2.34 -24.39
N GLU A 222 12.19 2.07 -24.34
CA GLU A 222 12.75 0.77 -24.71
C GLU A 222 12.15 -0.38 -23.86
N PRO A 223 11.71 -1.48 -24.51
CA PRO A 223 11.21 -2.63 -23.78
C PRO A 223 12.32 -3.33 -23.01
N GLN A 224 12.02 -3.75 -21.78
CA GLN A 224 12.88 -4.64 -20.99
C GLN A 224 12.13 -5.97 -20.78
N PRO A 225 12.27 -6.95 -21.73
CA PRO A 225 11.61 -8.23 -21.60
C PRO A 225 12.09 -9.02 -20.38
N GLY A 226 11.16 -9.62 -19.64
CA GLY A 226 11.46 -10.42 -18.44
C GLY A 226 10.24 -11.20 -17.99
N GLU A 227 10.33 -11.83 -16.81
CA GLU A 227 9.23 -12.62 -16.22
C GLU A 227 7.93 -11.82 -16.08
N GLN A 228 8.03 -10.51 -15.90
CA GLN A 228 6.89 -9.61 -15.83
C GLN A 228 6.04 -9.56 -17.12
N CYS A 229 6.63 -9.90 -18.28
CA CYS A 229 5.92 -9.90 -19.54
C CYS A 229 5.03 -11.14 -19.72
N VAL A 230 5.27 -12.21 -18.97
CA VAL A 230 4.54 -13.49 -19.07
C VAL A 230 3.27 -13.47 -18.22
N SER A 231 3.22 -12.66 -17.19
CA SER A 231 2.08 -12.58 -16.25
C SER A 231 0.96 -11.63 -16.70
N GLU A 232 1.13 -10.93 -17.81
CA GLU A 232 0.16 -9.96 -18.36
C GLU A 232 -0.47 -10.40 -19.69
N ALA A 233 -0.22 -11.65 -20.15
CA ALA A 233 -0.81 -12.23 -21.37
C ALA A 233 -2.12 -12.99 -21.10
#